data_4cd31639a7291a43f721034c1b3b86f1
#
_entry.id   4cd31639a7291a43f721034c1b3b86f1
#
_cell.length_a   1.000
_cell.length_b   1.000
_cell.length_c   1.000
_cell.angle_alpha   90.00
_cell.angle_beta   90.00
_cell.angle_gamma   90.00
#
_symmetry.space_group_name_H-M   'P 1'
#
loop_
_entity.id
_entity.type
_entity.pdbx_description
1 polymer ?
#
loop_
_entity_poly.entity_id
_entity_poly.type
_entity_poly.pdbx_seq_one_letter_code
_entity_poly.pdbx_strand_id
1 'polypeptide(L)'
;MKRLLVLALAATSLFAHAQTYPGSKPISIVVPFAAGGPTDRVARDLAEAMRKAMGGSANFVVENVNGAGGTIGATKVAKANPDGHTLLLHHIGMASAPALYRKLQYKPLEDFEYLGMINEVPMTLIGKPQLPANTYRDFENYIKANAGKLNIAHAGLGSASHLCGLMWQSAINAKEAMTTIPFGGTGPAMNALVGGQVDLMCDQTTN
;
A
#
# COMPACT_ATOMS: atom_id res chain seq x y z
N MET A 1 -53.54 -9.62 33.28
CA MET A 1 -52.27 -10.31 32.99
C MET A 1 -51.71 -10.02 31.60
N LYS A 2 -52.47 -10.09 30.49
CA LYS A 2 -51.94 -9.82 29.13
C LYS A 2 -51.38 -8.40 28.92
N ARG A 3 -51.95 -7.36 29.55
CA ARG A 3 -51.46 -5.95 29.44
C ARG A 3 -50.17 -5.68 30.21
N LEU A 4 -49.90 -6.40 31.31
CA LEU A 4 -48.63 -6.32 32.04
C LEU A 4 -47.49 -6.99 31.32
N LEU A 5 -47.77 -8.07 30.56
CA LEU A 5 -46.74 -8.73 29.75
C LEU A 5 -46.25 -7.85 28.57
N VAL A 6 -47.14 -7.09 27.94
CA VAL A 6 -46.81 -6.18 26.84
C VAL A 6 -45.97 -5.01 27.34
N LEU A 7 -46.24 -4.46 28.54
CA LEU A 7 -45.41 -3.40 29.13
C LEU A 7 -44.01 -3.90 29.50
N ALA A 8 -43.88 -5.15 29.98
CA ALA A 8 -42.57 -5.73 30.31
C ALA A 8 -41.72 -5.99 29.06
N LEU A 9 -42.32 -6.40 27.93
CA LEU A 9 -41.59 -6.53 26.66
C LEU A 9 -41.17 -5.18 26.06
N ALA A 10 -41.97 -4.13 26.24
CA ALA A 10 -41.61 -2.79 25.77
C ALA A 10 -40.47 -2.14 26.59
N ALA A 11 -40.33 -2.49 27.87
CA ALA A 11 -39.28 -1.98 28.74
C ALA A 11 -37.91 -2.63 28.47
N THR A 12 -37.82 -3.82 27.93
CA THR A 12 -36.57 -4.51 27.59
C THR A 12 -35.92 -3.99 26.29
N SER A 13 -36.69 -3.36 25.42
CA SER A 13 -36.14 -2.78 24.15
C SER A 13 -35.38 -1.45 24.33
N LEU A 14 -35.42 -0.83 25.51
CA LEU A 14 -34.76 0.46 25.78
C LEU A 14 -33.28 0.34 26.14
N PHE A 15 -32.71 -0.85 26.27
CA PHE A 15 -31.30 -1.08 26.60
C PHE A 15 -30.45 -1.55 25.42
N ALA A 16 -30.91 -1.35 24.18
CA ALA A 16 -30.03 -1.49 23.05
C ALA A 16 -28.99 -0.36 23.11
N HIS A 17 -27.96 -0.53 23.91
CA HIS A 17 -26.79 0.35 23.87
C HIS A 17 -26.16 0.18 22.49
N ALA A 18 -26.33 1.15 21.63
CA ALA A 18 -25.53 1.25 20.42
C ALA A 18 -24.07 1.24 20.86
N GLN A 19 -23.32 0.20 20.51
CA GLN A 19 -21.90 0.17 20.78
C GLN A 19 -21.27 1.38 20.09
N THR A 20 -20.69 2.27 20.88
CA THR A 20 -19.98 3.43 20.34
C THR A 20 -18.78 2.94 19.54
N TYR A 21 -18.75 3.26 18.24
CA TYR A 21 -17.59 2.97 17.40
C TYR A 21 -16.45 3.96 17.73
N PRO A 22 -15.22 3.50 17.84
CA PRO A 22 -14.71 2.13 17.73
C PRO A 22 -14.83 1.30 19.02
N GLY A 23 -15.30 1.86 20.13
CA GLY A 23 -15.30 1.20 21.43
C GLY A 23 -13.88 0.83 21.89
N SER A 24 -13.72 -0.33 22.50
CA SER A 24 -12.41 -0.87 22.92
C SER A 24 -11.71 -1.73 21.86
N LYS A 25 -12.39 -2.06 20.75
CA LYS A 25 -11.84 -2.89 19.69
C LYS A 25 -10.82 -2.08 18.87
N PRO A 26 -9.60 -2.58 18.66
CA PRO A 26 -8.61 -1.90 17.82
C PRO A 26 -9.08 -1.77 16.36
N ILE A 27 -8.65 -0.69 15.71
CA ILE A 27 -8.78 -0.51 14.27
C ILE A 27 -7.44 -0.89 13.63
N SER A 28 -7.45 -1.92 12.78
CA SER A 28 -6.28 -2.36 12.03
C SER A 28 -6.20 -1.62 10.71
N ILE A 29 -5.06 -0.97 10.41
CA ILE A 29 -4.72 -0.43 9.10
C ILE A 29 -3.77 -1.41 8.44
N VAL A 30 -4.27 -2.19 7.49
CA VAL A 30 -3.48 -3.14 6.71
C VAL A 30 -2.72 -2.40 5.63
N VAL A 31 -1.40 -2.53 5.66
CA VAL A 31 -0.46 -2.05 4.65
C VAL A 31 0.01 -3.25 3.85
N PRO A 32 -0.29 -3.35 2.53
CA PRO A 32 0.02 -4.54 1.73
C PRO A 32 1.47 -4.62 1.24
N PHE A 33 2.38 -3.97 1.96
CA PHE A 33 3.83 -3.91 1.68
C PHE A 33 4.63 -4.07 2.95
N ALA A 34 5.93 -4.39 2.80
CA ALA A 34 6.84 -4.52 3.93
C ALA A 34 6.95 -3.22 4.73
N ALA A 35 7.17 -3.36 6.03
CA ALA A 35 7.42 -2.24 6.92
C ALA A 35 8.66 -1.42 6.49
N GLY A 36 8.68 -0.14 6.86
CA GLY A 36 9.76 0.80 6.54
C GLY A 36 9.70 1.37 5.12
N GLY A 37 8.66 1.07 4.33
CA GLY A 37 8.42 1.72 3.04
C GLY A 37 7.44 2.90 3.15
N PRO A 38 7.23 3.64 2.05
CA PRO A 38 6.44 4.88 2.06
C PRO A 38 4.98 4.67 2.49
N THR A 39 4.33 3.58 2.07
CA THR A 39 2.94 3.29 2.48
C THR A 39 2.85 2.97 3.97
N ASP A 40 3.84 2.29 4.54
CA ASP A 40 3.91 2.02 5.99
C ASP A 40 4.06 3.31 6.79
N ARG A 41 4.90 4.24 6.32
CA ARG A 41 5.05 5.55 6.94
C ARG A 41 3.75 6.34 6.95
N VAL A 42 3.10 6.46 5.79
CA VAL A 42 1.81 7.15 5.67
C VAL A 42 0.75 6.50 6.58
N ALA A 43 0.72 5.17 6.68
CA ALA A 43 -0.22 4.46 7.56
C ALA A 43 -0.01 4.81 9.03
N ARG A 44 1.24 4.90 9.49
CA ARG A 44 1.55 5.25 10.89
C ARG A 44 1.22 6.70 11.20
N ASP A 45 1.54 7.61 10.29
CA ASP A 45 1.19 9.03 10.42
C ASP A 45 -0.35 9.21 10.42
N LEU A 46 -1.07 8.50 9.55
CA LEU A 46 -2.53 8.48 9.51
C LEU A 46 -3.13 7.91 10.81
N ALA A 47 -2.61 6.79 11.29
CA ALA A 47 -3.06 6.16 12.54
C ALA A 47 -2.96 7.14 13.72
N GLU A 48 -1.86 7.87 13.82
CA GLU A 48 -1.66 8.86 14.88
C GLU A 48 -2.57 10.08 14.71
N ALA A 49 -2.78 10.55 13.48
CA ALA A 49 -3.69 11.65 13.19
C ALA A 49 -5.15 11.28 13.53
N MET A 50 -5.58 10.09 13.13
CA MET A 50 -6.92 9.55 13.43
C MET A 50 -7.11 9.36 14.93
N ARG A 51 -6.12 8.80 15.65
CA ARG A 51 -6.15 8.65 17.10
C ARG A 51 -6.38 9.99 17.80
N LYS A 52 -5.66 11.05 17.38
CA LYS A 52 -5.84 12.40 17.91
C LYS A 52 -7.24 12.95 17.61
N ALA A 53 -7.69 12.83 16.37
CA ALA A 53 -9.02 13.33 15.94
C ALA A 53 -10.17 12.64 16.69
N MET A 54 -9.98 11.36 17.09
CA MET A 54 -10.96 10.59 17.86
C MET A 54 -10.80 10.75 19.39
N GLY A 55 -10.18 11.82 19.86
CA GLY A 55 -10.04 12.14 21.29
C GLY A 55 -9.04 11.26 22.06
N GLY A 56 -8.15 10.56 21.36
CA GLY A 56 -7.05 9.78 21.96
C GLY A 56 -7.42 8.40 22.50
N SER A 57 -8.71 8.04 22.55
CA SER A 57 -9.19 6.76 23.10
C SER A 57 -9.16 5.60 22.09
N ALA A 58 -9.18 5.89 20.79
CA ALA A 58 -9.13 4.88 19.73
C ALA A 58 -7.74 4.24 19.62
N ASN A 59 -7.70 2.91 19.56
CA ASN A 59 -6.47 2.16 19.37
C ASN A 59 -6.32 1.79 17.89
N PHE A 60 -5.24 2.27 17.25
CA PHE A 60 -4.90 1.94 15.86
C PHE A 60 -3.67 1.03 15.81
N VAL A 61 -3.74 -0.01 15.00
CA VAL A 61 -2.64 -0.95 14.77
C VAL A 61 -2.30 -0.97 13.28
N VAL A 62 -1.05 -0.68 12.92
CA VAL A 62 -0.58 -0.83 11.53
C VAL A 62 -0.06 -2.24 11.35
N GLU A 63 -0.60 -2.96 10.38
CA GLU A 63 -0.27 -4.34 10.07
C GLU A 63 0.29 -4.47 8.65
N ASN A 64 1.54 -4.89 8.52
CA ASN A 64 2.18 -5.10 7.23
C ASN A 64 1.93 -6.52 6.72
N VAL A 65 1.16 -6.66 5.62
CA VAL A 65 0.81 -7.94 4.98
C VAL A 65 1.27 -7.90 3.53
N ASN A 66 2.56 -8.05 3.33
CA ASN A 66 3.19 -7.92 2.02
C ASN A 66 3.06 -9.18 1.15
N GLY A 67 3.25 -9.00 -0.15
CA GLY A 67 3.36 -10.08 -1.15
C GLY A 67 2.48 -9.86 -2.37
N ALA A 68 2.92 -10.44 -3.49
CA ALA A 68 2.25 -10.39 -4.79
C ALA A 68 1.78 -8.97 -5.19
N GLY A 69 2.67 -7.97 -5.08
CA GLY A 69 2.37 -6.59 -5.44
C GLY A 69 1.26 -5.92 -4.61
N GLY A 70 0.99 -6.44 -3.40
CA GLY A 70 -0.04 -5.95 -2.49
C GLY A 70 -1.35 -6.74 -2.51
N THR A 71 -1.49 -7.71 -3.41
CA THR A 71 -2.76 -8.46 -3.55
C THR A 71 -3.06 -9.36 -2.34
N ILE A 72 -2.03 -9.82 -1.60
CA ILE A 72 -2.22 -10.64 -0.39
C ILE A 72 -2.88 -9.82 0.72
N GLY A 73 -2.34 -8.63 1.02
CA GLY A 73 -2.92 -7.74 2.02
C GLY A 73 -4.33 -7.25 1.63
N ALA A 74 -4.53 -6.90 0.36
CA ALA A 74 -5.85 -6.53 -0.14
C ALA A 74 -6.87 -7.69 0.00
N THR A 75 -6.48 -8.93 -0.32
CA THR A 75 -7.32 -10.11 -0.13
C THR A 75 -7.72 -10.32 1.33
N LYS A 76 -6.79 -10.08 2.26
CA LYS A 76 -7.08 -10.17 3.71
C LYS A 76 -8.19 -9.21 4.10
N VAL A 77 -8.11 -7.95 3.65
CA VAL A 77 -9.12 -6.93 3.98
C VAL A 77 -10.46 -7.22 3.31
N ALA A 78 -10.46 -7.63 2.03
CA ALA A 78 -11.68 -8.01 1.32
C ALA A 78 -12.46 -9.13 2.01
N LYS A 79 -11.77 -9.99 2.77
CA LYS A 79 -12.38 -11.11 3.52
C LYS A 79 -12.64 -10.80 4.99
N ALA A 80 -12.29 -9.62 5.46
CA ALA A 80 -12.52 -9.21 6.84
C ALA A 80 -13.99 -8.86 7.09
N ASN A 81 -14.38 -8.83 8.37
CA ASN A 81 -15.73 -8.37 8.73
C ASN A 81 -15.89 -6.88 8.35
N PRO A 82 -16.99 -6.48 7.70
CA PRO A 82 -17.23 -5.10 7.28
C PRO A 82 -17.77 -4.23 8.43
N ASP A 83 -17.09 -4.27 9.58
CA ASP A 83 -17.47 -3.56 10.80
C ASP A 83 -16.67 -2.26 11.05
N GLY A 84 -15.87 -1.84 10.07
CA GLY A 84 -15.04 -0.65 10.15
C GLY A 84 -13.73 -0.80 10.92
N HIS A 85 -13.43 -1.99 11.48
CA HIS A 85 -12.20 -2.22 12.27
C HIS A 85 -11.02 -2.76 11.45
N THR A 86 -11.21 -3.01 10.16
CA THR A 86 -10.14 -3.44 9.25
C THR A 86 -10.12 -2.53 8.04
N LEU A 87 -9.11 -1.69 7.95
CA LEU A 87 -8.91 -0.71 6.88
C LEU A 87 -7.76 -1.17 5.98
N LEU A 88 -7.83 -0.83 4.71
CA LEU A 88 -6.74 -1.03 3.75
C LEU A 88 -6.17 0.34 3.35
N LEU A 89 -4.88 0.55 3.52
CA LEU A 89 -4.17 1.65 2.89
C LEU A 89 -3.39 1.12 1.68
N HIS A 90 -3.82 1.49 0.50
CA HIS A 90 -3.24 1.02 -0.77
C HIS A 90 -2.96 2.19 -1.72
N HIS A 91 -2.37 1.90 -2.85
CA HIS A 91 -2.03 2.85 -3.92
C HIS A 91 -2.49 2.31 -5.29
N ILE A 92 -1.95 2.85 -6.39
CA ILE A 92 -2.29 2.50 -7.79
C ILE A 92 -2.32 0.98 -8.07
N GLY A 93 -1.59 0.18 -7.28
CA GLY A 93 -1.60 -1.29 -7.38
C GLY A 93 -2.99 -1.91 -7.26
N MET A 94 -3.92 -1.29 -6.53
CA MET A 94 -5.31 -1.72 -6.45
C MET A 94 -5.99 -1.69 -7.81
N ALA A 95 -5.76 -0.64 -8.61
CA ALA A 95 -6.33 -0.48 -9.94
C ALA A 95 -5.62 -1.33 -11.01
N SER A 96 -4.33 -1.59 -10.88
CA SER A 96 -3.55 -2.37 -11.84
C SER A 96 -3.68 -3.89 -11.67
N ALA A 97 -3.98 -4.35 -10.44
CA ALA A 97 -4.02 -5.78 -10.12
C ALA A 97 -4.97 -6.60 -11.02
N PRO A 98 -6.20 -6.17 -11.38
CA PRO A 98 -7.08 -6.95 -12.24
C PRO A 98 -6.51 -7.25 -13.63
N ALA A 99 -5.67 -6.34 -14.16
CA ALA A 99 -5.05 -6.51 -15.46
C ALA A 99 -3.82 -7.44 -15.42
N LEU A 100 -3.17 -7.57 -14.26
CA LEU A 100 -1.88 -8.24 -14.13
C LEU A 100 -1.96 -9.62 -13.47
N TYR A 101 -2.95 -9.88 -12.63
CA TYR A 101 -3.10 -11.12 -11.89
C TYR A 101 -4.26 -11.96 -12.44
N ARG A 102 -3.96 -13.11 -13.05
CA ARG A 102 -4.98 -14.01 -13.63
C ARG A 102 -5.97 -14.59 -12.62
N LYS A 103 -5.57 -14.72 -11.37
CA LYS A 103 -6.37 -15.29 -10.27
C LYS A 103 -6.37 -14.34 -9.08
N LEU A 104 -6.97 -13.16 -9.27
CA LEU A 104 -7.17 -12.20 -8.19
C LEU A 104 -8.26 -12.73 -7.24
N GLN A 105 -8.00 -12.67 -5.93
CA GLN A 105 -8.88 -13.24 -4.90
C GLN A 105 -9.89 -12.21 -4.36
N TYR A 106 -10.00 -11.06 -4.99
CA TYR A 106 -10.93 -9.98 -4.66
C TYR A 106 -11.32 -9.21 -5.91
N LYS A 107 -12.42 -8.50 -5.83
CA LYS A 107 -12.93 -7.60 -6.85
C LYS A 107 -12.77 -6.17 -6.34
N PRO A 108 -11.85 -5.34 -6.90
CA PRO A 108 -11.57 -4.02 -6.36
C PRO A 108 -12.79 -3.11 -6.21
N LEU A 109 -13.73 -3.15 -7.14
CA LEU A 109 -14.92 -2.28 -7.13
C LEU A 109 -16.12 -2.83 -6.34
N GLU A 110 -16.08 -4.11 -5.94
CA GLU A 110 -17.23 -4.77 -5.30
C GLU A 110 -16.96 -5.14 -3.84
N ASP A 111 -15.71 -5.50 -3.50
CA ASP A 111 -15.38 -6.06 -2.18
C ASP A 111 -14.85 -5.01 -1.19
N PHE A 112 -14.84 -3.71 -1.56
CA PHE A 112 -14.33 -2.63 -0.72
C PHE A 112 -15.26 -1.42 -0.71
N GLU A 113 -15.38 -0.80 0.46
CA GLU A 113 -15.92 0.55 0.61
C GLU A 113 -14.77 1.56 0.57
N TYR A 114 -14.76 2.44 -0.43
CA TYR A 114 -13.72 3.44 -0.61
C TYR A 114 -14.00 4.67 0.26
N LEU A 115 -13.16 4.91 1.25
CA LEU A 115 -13.35 6.01 2.21
C LEU A 115 -12.80 7.35 1.68
N GLY A 116 -11.68 7.33 0.96
CA GLY A 116 -11.09 8.54 0.40
C GLY A 116 -9.62 8.40 0.02
N MET A 117 -9.09 9.44 -0.61
CA MET A 117 -7.68 9.60 -0.93
C MET A 117 -6.99 10.34 0.23
N ILE A 118 -5.91 9.76 0.75
CA ILE A 118 -5.19 10.32 1.89
C ILE A 118 -4.18 11.37 1.42
N ASN A 119 -3.38 11.04 0.39
CA ASN A 119 -2.38 11.94 -0.19
C ASN A 119 -2.02 11.52 -1.61
N GLU A 120 -1.32 12.41 -2.30
CA GLU A 120 -0.60 12.14 -3.55
C GLU A 120 0.88 12.21 -3.28
N VAL A 121 1.64 11.28 -3.86
CA VAL A 121 3.09 11.20 -3.65
C VAL A 121 3.80 11.13 -5.00
N PRO A 122 4.69 12.08 -5.32
CA PRO A 122 5.51 12.02 -6.51
C PRO A 122 6.43 10.79 -6.51
N MET A 123 6.69 10.26 -7.71
CA MET A 123 7.64 9.18 -7.93
C MET A 123 8.97 9.75 -8.39
N THR A 124 10.07 9.20 -7.89
CA THR A 124 11.44 9.60 -8.23
C THR A 124 12.25 8.41 -8.73
N LEU A 125 13.17 8.67 -9.63
CA LEU A 125 14.16 7.68 -10.07
C LEU A 125 15.40 7.79 -9.18
N ILE A 126 15.84 6.66 -8.67
CA ILE A 126 16.96 6.56 -7.75
C ILE A 126 17.94 5.52 -8.30
N GLY A 127 19.20 5.88 -8.40
CA GLY A 127 20.27 4.99 -8.78
C GLY A 127 21.19 4.67 -7.61
N LYS A 128 21.90 3.53 -7.67
CA LYS A 128 22.93 3.21 -6.69
C LYS A 128 24.03 4.29 -6.70
N PRO A 129 24.73 4.53 -5.58
CA PRO A 129 25.72 5.62 -5.49
C PRO A 129 26.88 5.52 -6.51
N GLN A 130 27.16 4.31 -7.01
CA GLN A 130 28.27 4.05 -7.92
C GLN A 130 27.91 4.22 -9.41
N LEU A 131 26.69 4.66 -9.74
CA LEU A 131 26.33 4.94 -11.14
C LEU A 131 27.19 6.10 -11.69
N PRO A 132 27.78 5.94 -12.89
CA PRO A 132 28.64 6.96 -13.49
C PRO A 132 27.81 8.07 -14.16
N ALA A 133 27.05 8.81 -13.39
CA ALA A 133 26.17 9.87 -13.89
C ALA A 133 26.06 11.00 -12.86
N ASN A 134 26.38 12.24 -13.29
CA ASN A 134 26.30 13.44 -12.47
C ASN A 134 25.11 14.33 -12.83
N THR A 135 24.51 14.11 -14.00
CA THR A 135 23.33 14.82 -14.47
C THR A 135 22.26 13.82 -14.94
N TYR A 136 21.00 14.27 -15.03
CA TYR A 136 19.94 13.43 -15.60
C TYR A 136 20.26 12.97 -17.03
N ARG A 137 20.88 13.82 -17.85
CA ARG A 137 21.27 13.48 -19.23
C ARG A 137 22.32 12.36 -19.26
N ASP A 138 23.33 12.44 -18.39
CA ASP A 138 24.37 11.40 -18.28
C ASP A 138 23.72 10.08 -17.82
N PHE A 139 22.83 10.17 -16.83
CA PHE A 139 22.07 9.03 -16.33
C PHE A 139 21.23 8.37 -17.42
N GLU A 140 20.44 9.14 -18.17
CA GLU A 140 19.63 8.63 -19.26
C GLU A 140 20.47 7.96 -20.36
N ASN A 141 21.57 8.60 -20.77
CA ASN A 141 22.49 8.06 -21.76
C ASN A 141 23.14 6.75 -21.29
N TYR A 142 23.57 6.71 -20.03
CA TYR A 142 24.14 5.50 -19.44
C TYR A 142 23.13 4.34 -19.41
N ILE A 143 21.90 4.61 -19.01
CA ILE A 143 20.84 3.60 -18.98
C ILE A 143 20.53 3.10 -20.40
N LYS A 144 20.36 3.98 -21.39
CA LYS A 144 20.11 3.60 -22.77
C LYS A 144 21.20 2.69 -23.34
N ALA A 145 22.46 2.94 -22.96
CA ALA A 145 23.59 2.15 -23.43
C ALA A 145 23.76 0.81 -22.72
N ASN A 146 23.22 0.64 -21.52
CA ASN A 146 23.48 -0.51 -20.63
C ASN A 146 22.23 -1.22 -20.12
N ALA A 147 21.02 -0.87 -20.56
CA ALA A 147 19.75 -1.35 -19.98
C ALA A 147 19.69 -2.89 -19.86
N GLY A 148 20.11 -3.62 -20.87
CA GLY A 148 20.13 -5.09 -20.83
C GLY A 148 21.09 -5.72 -19.81
N LYS A 149 21.98 -4.91 -19.18
CA LYS A 149 22.93 -5.36 -18.14
C LYS A 149 22.54 -4.86 -16.75
N LEU A 150 21.55 -3.94 -16.68
CA LEU A 150 21.13 -3.30 -15.45
C LEU A 150 19.85 -3.95 -14.91
N ASN A 151 19.64 -3.79 -13.62
CA ASN A 151 18.41 -4.21 -12.98
C ASN A 151 17.71 -3.04 -12.27
N ILE A 152 16.39 -3.16 -12.13
CA ILE A 152 15.54 -2.19 -11.45
C ILE A 152 14.66 -2.87 -10.40
N ALA A 153 14.79 -2.41 -9.17
CA ALA A 153 14.02 -2.94 -8.04
C ALA A 153 12.61 -2.35 -7.98
N HIS A 154 11.65 -3.14 -7.49
CA HIS A 154 10.28 -2.68 -7.27
C HIS A 154 9.58 -3.49 -6.16
N ALA A 155 8.43 -2.98 -5.67
CA ALA A 155 7.65 -3.57 -4.57
C ALA A 155 6.67 -4.69 -5.01
N GLY A 156 7.01 -5.40 -6.09
CA GLY A 156 6.17 -6.45 -6.68
C GLY A 156 5.42 -6.01 -7.93
N LEU A 157 4.95 -6.98 -8.70
CA LEU A 157 4.25 -6.78 -9.97
C LEU A 157 3.02 -5.88 -9.79
N GLY A 158 2.88 -4.83 -10.59
CA GLY A 158 1.77 -3.88 -10.53
C GLY A 158 1.86 -2.83 -9.42
N SER A 159 2.90 -2.85 -8.57
CA SER A 159 3.13 -1.80 -7.60
C SER A 159 3.45 -0.46 -8.27
N ALA A 160 3.32 0.65 -7.52
CA ALA A 160 3.66 1.98 -8.03
C ALA A 160 5.10 2.06 -8.55
N SER A 161 6.05 1.48 -7.82
CA SER A 161 7.47 1.42 -8.22
C SER A 161 7.69 0.60 -9.48
N HIS A 162 6.96 -0.49 -9.67
CA HIS A 162 7.02 -1.30 -10.90
C HIS A 162 6.50 -0.52 -12.11
N LEU A 163 5.29 0.05 -12.00
CA LEU A 163 4.68 0.82 -13.09
C LEU A 163 5.52 2.05 -13.45
N CYS A 164 6.04 2.78 -12.46
CA CYS A 164 6.93 3.91 -12.67
C CYS A 164 8.18 3.49 -13.47
N GLY A 165 8.84 2.43 -13.07
CA GLY A 165 10.02 1.91 -13.79
C GLY A 165 9.73 1.53 -15.23
N LEU A 166 8.59 0.87 -15.50
CA LEU A 166 8.18 0.50 -16.85
C LEU A 166 7.85 1.73 -17.71
N MET A 167 7.08 2.68 -17.15
CA MET A 167 6.72 3.91 -17.88
C MET A 167 7.95 4.74 -18.23
N TRP A 168 8.89 4.85 -17.31
CA TRP A 168 10.14 5.58 -17.55
C TRP A 168 10.99 4.89 -18.62
N GLN A 169 11.19 3.57 -18.55
CA GLN A 169 11.92 2.81 -19.58
C GLN A 169 11.29 3.01 -20.97
N SER A 170 9.97 3.00 -21.05
CA SER A 170 9.23 3.28 -22.29
C SER A 170 9.48 4.73 -22.77
N ALA A 171 9.42 5.71 -21.89
CA ALA A 171 9.57 7.12 -22.22
C ALA A 171 10.98 7.46 -22.77
N ILE A 172 12.02 6.81 -22.26
CA ILE A 172 13.40 7.01 -22.76
C ILE A 172 13.72 6.17 -24.00
N ASN A 173 12.79 5.35 -24.49
CA ASN A 173 13.01 4.42 -25.62
C ASN A 173 14.26 3.53 -25.40
N ALA A 174 14.41 2.93 -24.24
CA ALA A 174 15.48 1.97 -23.99
C ALA A 174 15.35 0.79 -24.97
N LYS A 175 16.44 0.46 -25.69
CA LYS A 175 16.42 -0.61 -26.71
C LYS A 175 16.16 -1.99 -26.10
N GLU A 176 16.61 -2.19 -24.87
CA GLU A 176 16.43 -3.42 -24.11
C GLU A 176 15.77 -3.07 -22.77
N ALA A 177 14.97 -3.97 -22.26
CA ALA A 177 14.40 -3.82 -20.93
C ALA A 177 15.43 -4.17 -19.85
N MET A 178 15.43 -3.42 -18.76
CA MET A 178 16.19 -3.79 -17.56
C MET A 178 15.52 -5.00 -16.89
N THR A 179 16.34 -5.84 -16.23
CA THR A 179 15.82 -6.94 -15.43
C THR A 179 15.10 -6.38 -14.20
N THR A 180 13.83 -6.72 -14.03
CA THR A 180 13.03 -6.26 -12.87
C THR A 180 13.20 -7.20 -11.68
N ILE A 181 13.52 -6.68 -10.51
CA ILE A 181 13.75 -7.44 -9.27
C ILE A 181 12.66 -7.10 -8.24
N PRO A 182 11.75 -8.05 -7.95
CA PRO A 182 10.66 -7.81 -7.00
C PRO A 182 11.12 -7.97 -5.55
N PHE A 183 10.64 -7.06 -4.70
CA PHE A 183 10.76 -7.09 -3.24
C PHE A 183 9.38 -7.07 -2.58
N GLY A 184 9.31 -7.38 -1.29
CA GLY A 184 8.06 -7.29 -0.52
C GLY A 184 7.56 -5.86 -0.27
N GLY A 185 8.37 -4.84 -0.62
CA GLY A 185 8.10 -3.42 -0.48
C GLY A 185 9.32 -2.62 -0.89
N THR A 186 9.19 -1.28 -1.00
CA THR A 186 10.31 -0.42 -1.40
C THR A 186 11.32 -0.19 -0.27
N GLY A 187 10.96 -0.36 1.00
CA GLY A 187 11.94 -0.34 2.10
C GLY A 187 13.07 -1.38 1.92
N PRO A 188 12.78 -2.68 1.79
CA PRO A 188 13.79 -3.69 1.45
C PRO A 188 14.50 -3.45 0.12
N ALA A 189 13.81 -2.91 -0.90
CA ALA A 189 14.41 -2.56 -2.19
C ALA A 189 15.44 -1.43 -2.04
N MET A 190 15.16 -0.42 -1.22
CA MET A 190 16.09 0.68 -0.92
C MET A 190 17.36 0.17 -0.24
N ASN A 191 17.23 -0.75 0.72
CA ASN A 191 18.40 -1.37 1.36
C ASN A 191 19.27 -2.11 0.34
N ALA A 192 18.66 -2.84 -0.60
CA ALA A 192 19.37 -3.52 -1.68
C ALA A 192 20.05 -2.52 -2.64
N LEU A 193 19.42 -1.37 -2.94
CA LEU A 193 19.98 -0.30 -3.77
C LEU A 193 21.21 0.33 -3.12
N VAL A 194 21.10 0.72 -1.85
CA VAL A 194 22.21 1.31 -1.08
C VAL A 194 23.37 0.33 -0.94
N GLY A 195 23.05 -0.96 -0.76
CA GLY A 195 24.02 -2.06 -0.72
C GLY A 195 24.60 -2.45 -2.07
N GLY A 196 24.19 -1.80 -3.19
CA GLY A 196 24.70 -2.06 -4.54
C GLY A 196 24.22 -3.39 -5.15
N GLN A 197 23.26 -4.05 -4.54
CA GLN A 197 22.69 -5.33 -5.03
C GLN A 197 21.75 -5.14 -6.22
N VAL A 198 21.20 -3.95 -6.37
CA VAL A 198 20.38 -3.51 -7.51
C VAL A 198 20.90 -2.17 -8.01
N ASP A 199 20.64 -1.86 -9.29
CA ASP A 199 21.21 -0.68 -9.93
C ASP A 199 20.32 0.55 -9.79
N LEU A 200 19.02 0.34 -9.86
CA LEU A 200 18.01 1.38 -9.92
C LEU A 200 16.74 0.98 -9.15
N MET A 201 15.98 1.98 -8.78
CA MET A 201 14.56 1.84 -8.42
C MET A 201 13.80 3.11 -8.74
N CYS A 202 12.49 2.98 -8.89
CA CYS A 202 11.57 4.10 -8.84
C CYS A 202 10.82 4.04 -7.51
N ASP A 203 10.82 5.12 -6.75
CA ASP A 203 10.16 5.13 -5.44
C ASP A 203 9.47 6.46 -5.13
N GLN A 204 8.62 6.40 -4.15
CA GLN A 204 7.85 7.53 -3.63
C GLN A 204 8.74 8.44 -2.76
N THR A 205 8.51 9.75 -2.81
CA THR A 205 9.28 10.74 -2.02
C THR A 205 9.06 10.66 -0.51
N THR A 206 8.12 9.83 -0.05
CA THR A 206 7.83 9.59 1.38
C THR A 206 8.63 8.44 2.00
N ASN A 207 9.54 7.82 1.23
CA ASN A 207 10.41 6.76 1.74
C ASN A 207 11.63 7.32 2.49
#